data_3f2a5120b94963748a59ea4bc50139bd
#
_entry.id   3f2a5120b94963748a59ea4bc50139bd
#
_cell.length_a   1.000
_cell.length_b   1.000
_cell.length_c   1.000
_cell.angle_alpha   90.00
_cell.angle_beta   90.00
_cell.angle_gamma   90.00
#
_symmetry.space_group_name_H-M   'P 1'
#
loop_
_entity.id
_entity.type
_entity.pdbx_description
1 polymer ?
#
loop_
_entity_poly.entity_id
_entity_poly.type
_entity_poly.pdbx_seq_one_letter_code
_entity_poly.pdbx_strand_id
1 'polypeptide(L)'
;ANGRDAKTKIWGLVYRPSNFDPTMKYPVIENIYAGPHGQHVPKWFELRNRSREYAELGAIVVQIDGMGTNWRSKAFHDVCWKNLKDAGFPDRIAWMRELASRDSSVDLSRVAIFGGSAGGQNAMRAVLDYSDFYCAAAADCGCHDNRMDKIWWNEQWMGWPVDESYARNSNMEDAGKL
;
A
#
# COMPACT_ATOMS: atom_id res chain seq x y z
N ALA A 1 -14.38 2.91 -2.29
CA ALA A 1 -14.82 1.66 -1.66
C ALA A 1 -15.02 1.84 -0.14
N ASN A 2 -15.61 0.86 0.52
CA ASN A 2 -15.59 0.78 1.97
C ASN A 2 -14.34 0.02 2.41
N GLY A 3 -13.77 0.43 3.56
CA GLY A 3 -12.65 -0.26 4.17
C GLY A 3 -13.05 -1.52 4.93
N ARG A 4 -12.11 -2.05 5.69
CA ARG A 4 -12.21 -3.29 6.48
C ARG A 4 -13.41 -3.34 7.45
N ASP A 5 -13.89 -2.20 7.92
CA ASP A 5 -15.03 -2.05 8.82
C ASP A 5 -16.38 -1.93 8.10
N ALA A 6 -16.39 -2.05 6.77
CA ALA A 6 -17.52 -1.90 5.87
C ALA A 6 -18.24 -0.52 5.94
N LYS A 7 -17.68 0.46 6.64
CA LYS A 7 -18.28 1.79 6.89
C LYS A 7 -17.37 2.93 6.43
N THR A 8 -16.09 2.88 6.78
CA THR A 8 -15.13 3.94 6.50
C THR A 8 -14.81 3.97 5.01
N LYS A 9 -14.99 5.13 4.38
CA LYS A 9 -14.65 5.30 2.97
C LYS A 9 -13.13 5.32 2.77
N ILE A 10 -12.66 4.47 1.88
CA ILE A 10 -11.27 4.43 1.40
C ILE A 10 -11.23 5.12 0.04
N TRP A 11 -10.28 6.05 -0.10
CA TRP A 11 -10.09 6.82 -1.31
C TRP A 11 -8.82 6.35 -2.03
N GLY A 12 -8.89 6.37 -3.34
CA GLY A 12 -7.77 6.01 -4.19
C GLY A 12 -7.92 6.62 -5.57
N LEU A 13 -6.84 6.57 -6.35
CA LEU A 13 -6.80 6.95 -7.76
C LEU A 13 -6.51 5.75 -8.62
N VAL A 14 -7.06 5.76 -9.83
CA VAL A 14 -6.82 4.79 -10.88
C VAL A 14 -6.20 5.51 -12.07
N TYR A 15 -5.06 5.05 -12.52
CA TYR A 15 -4.38 5.50 -13.73
C TYR A 15 -4.49 4.42 -14.79
N ARG A 16 -4.94 4.79 -15.97
CA ARG A 16 -5.02 3.89 -17.14
C ARG A 16 -4.07 4.36 -18.21
N PRO A 17 -3.55 3.47 -19.05
CA PRO A 17 -2.72 3.87 -20.19
C PRO A 17 -3.51 4.77 -21.17
N SER A 18 -2.81 5.60 -21.91
CA SER A 18 -3.45 6.54 -22.88
C SER A 18 -4.22 5.82 -23.99
N ASN A 19 -3.81 4.59 -24.32
CA ASN A 19 -4.45 3.71 -25.31
C ASN A 19 -5.37 2.67 -24.65
N PHE A 20 -5.96 2.99 -23.49
CA PHE A 20 -6.82 2.06 -22.74
C PHE A 20 -8.00 1.55 -23.58
N ASP A 21 -8.14 0.23 -23.64
CA ASP A 21 -9.26 -0.47 -24.27
C ASP A 21 -10.06 -1.22 -23.18
N PRO A 22 -11.32 -0.83 -22.91
CA PRO A 22 -12.13 -1.45 -21.86
C PRO A 22 -12.48 -2.93 -22.12
N THR A 23 -12.23 -3.43 -23.33
CA THR A 23 -12.45 -4.85 -23.67
C THR A 23 -11.27 -5.75 -23.30
N MET A 24 -10.12 -5.15 -23.03
CA MET A 24 -8.89 -5.86 -22.67
C MET A 24 -8.77 -6.06 -21.14
N LYS A 25 -7.92 -7.00 -20.73
CA LYS A 25 -7.56 -7.28 -19.35
C LYS A 25 -6.18 -6.70 -19.02
N TYR A 26 -6.08 -5.90 -17.99
CA TYR A 26 -4.85 -5.24 -17.56
C TYR A 26 -4.39 -5.75 -16.20
N PRO A 27 -3.11 -6.07 -16.02
CA PRO A 27 -2.55 -6.30 -14.70
C PRO A 27 -2.66 -5.02 -13.87
N VAL A 28 -2.68 -5.17 -12.55
CA VAL A 28 -2.73 -4.05 -11.62
C VAL A 28 -1.36 -3.83 -11.00
N ILE A 29 -0.93 -2.58 -10.90
CA ILE A 29 0.27 -2.19 -10.16
C ILE A 29 -0.15 -1.21 -9.06
N GLU A 30 0.05 -1.57 -7.81
CA GLU A 30 -0.16 -0.64 -6.70
C GLU A 30 1.10 0.17 -6.42
N ASN A 31 1.00 1.49 -6.46
CA ASN A 31 2.01 2.42 -5.95
C ASN A 31 1.68 2.71 -4.48
N ILE A 32 2.42 2.07 -3.56
CA ILE A 32 2.14 2.17 -2.13
C ILE A 32 3.07 3.13 -1.42
N TYR A 33 2.47 3.92 -0.54
CA TYR A 33 3.17 4.61 0.54
C TYR A 33 2.23 4.75 1.73
N ALA A 34 2.40 3.89 2.75
CA ALA A 34 1.53 3.87 3.93
C ALA A 34 2.20 4.46 5.17
N GLY A 35 3.15 5.38 4.98
CA GLY A 35 3.77 6.11 6.09
C GLY A 35 2.72 6.88 6.89
N PRO A 36 2.65 6.69 8.24
CA PRO A 36 1.58 7.25 9.05
C PRO A 36 1.59 8.77 9.22
N HIS A 37 2.64 9.45 8.74
CA HIS A 37 2.76 10.91 8.84
C HIS A 37 1.90 11.70 7.84
N GLY A 38 1.34 11.03 6.82
CA GLY A 38 0.59 11.70 5.77
C GLY A 38 -0.34 10.80 4.99
N GLN A 39 -0.78 11.29 3.85
CA GLN A 39 -1.50 10.52 2.82
C GLN A 39 -0.73 10.56 1.51
N HIS A 40 -0.84 9.49 0.73
CA HIS A 40 -0.13 9.33 -0.53
C HIS A 40 -0.97 9.68 -1.76
N VAL A 41 -2.28 9.55 -1.67
CA VAL A 41 -3.20 9.98 -2.74
C VAL A 41 -3.08 11.48 -2.92
N PRO A 42 -2.62 11.98 -4.10
CA PRO A 42 -2.41 13.41 -4.33
C PRO A 42 -3.72 14.20 -4.24
N LYS A 43 -3.62 15.43 -3.71
CA LYS A 43 -4.75 16.37 -3.54
C LYS A 43 -4.87 17.37 -4.68
N TRP A 44 -3.94 17.33 -5.64
CA TRP A 44 -3.90 18.20 -6.81
C TRP A 44 -3.64 17.37 -8.07
N PHE A 45 -3.94 17.96 -9.21
CA PHE A 45 -3.69 17.33 -10.50
C PHE A 45 -2.22 17.55 -10.92
N GLU A 46 -1.56 16.44 -11.30
CA GLU A 46 -0.21 16.47 -11.87
C GLU A 46 -0.20 15.78 -13.23
N LEU A 47 0.36 16.47 -14.23
CA LEU A 47 0.56 15.88 -15.56
C LEU A 47 1.66 14.82 -15.57
N ARG A 48 2.71 15.04 -14.79
CA ARG A 48 3.84 14.11 -14.66
C ARG A 48 3.80 13.45 -13.29
N ASN A 49 3.54 12.16 -13.25
CA ASN A 49 3.77 11.34 -12.07
C ASN A 49 4.08 9.90 -12.48
N ARG A 50 4.84 9.19 -11.65
CA ARG A 50 5.27 7.82 -11.93
C ARG A 50 4.12 6.85 -12.18
N SER A 51 3.00 7.01 -11.50
CA SER A 51 1.85 6.12 -11.70
C SER A 51 1.30 6.20 -13.13
N ARG A 52 1.31 7.39 -13.73
CA ARG A 52 0.93 7.54 -15.15
C ARG A 52 1.96 6.92 -16.09
N GLU A 53 3.26 7.14 -15.80
CA GLU A 53 4.34 6.56 -16.61
C GLU A 53 4.28 5.03 -16.60
N TYR A 54 4.05 4.42 -15.44
CA TYR A 54 3.90 2.97 -15.34
C TYR A 54 2.61 2.46 -16.00
N ALA A 55 1.53 3.23 -15.99
CA ALA A 55 0.32 2.85 -16.72
C ALA A 55 0.57 2.73 -18.24
N GLU A 56 1.42 3.59 -18.82
CA GLU A 56 1.77 3.52 -20.24
C GLU A 56 2.54 2.24 -20.62
N LEU A 57 3.04 1.48 -19.64
CA LEU A 57 3.60 0.14 -19.88
C LEU A 57 2.53 -0.96 -20.07
N GLY A 58 1.25 -0.60 -20.08
CA GLY A 58 0.14 -1.53 -20.29
C GLY A 58 -0.44 -2.12 -19.01
N ALA A 59 -0.45 -1.36 -17.93
CA ALA A 59 -1.05 -1.74 -16.64
C ALA A 59 -2.09 -0.71 -16.18
N ILE A 60 -2.99 -1.14 -15.30
CA ILE A 60 -3.78 -0.22 -14.48
C ILE A 60 -2.96 0.04 -13.20
N VAL A 61 -2.64 1.30 -12.93
CA VAL A 61 -1.91 1.67 -11.70
C VAL A 61 -2.87 2.28 -10.69
N VAL A 62 -2.74 1.88 -9.43
CA VAL A 62 -3.58 2.39 -8.34
C VAL A 62 -2.72 3.01 -7.23
N GLN A 63 -3.24 4.08 -6.63
CA GLN A 63 -2.73 4.69 -5.39
C GLN A 63 -3.88 4.75 -4.40
N ILE A 64 -3.69 4.22 -3.19
CA ILE A 64 -4.76 4.08 -2.21
C ILE A 64 -4.24 4.50 -0.84
N ASP A 65 -5.06 5.22 -0.07
CA ASP A 65 -4.79 5.52 1.34
C ASP A 65 -5.72 4.67 2.23
N GLY A 66 -5.16 3.59 2.79
CA GLY A 66 -5.84 2.74 3.76
C GLY A 66 -5.78 3.30 5.18
N MET A 67 -6.48 2.66 6.12
CA MET A 67 -6.41 2.99 7.54
C MET A 67 -4.97 2.89 8.04
N GLY A 68 -4.58 3.79 8.95
CA GLY A 68 -3.22 3.96 9.44
C GLY A 68 -2.51 5.17 8.85
N THR A 69 -2.97 5.72 7.72
CA THR A 69 -2.48 7.01 7.20
C THR A 69 -3.12 8.20 7.94
N ASN A 70 -2.51 9.39 7.81
CA ASN A 70 -2.91 10.58 8.57
C ASN A 70 -4.02 11.39 7.88
N TRP A 71 -4.36 12.53 8.49
CA TRP A 71 -5.28 13.59 8.01
C TRP A 71 -6.74 13.15 7.83
N ARG A 72 -7.13 12.11 8.54
CA ARG A 72 -8.50 11.66 8.71
C ARG A 72 -8.87 11.67 10.21
N SER A 73 -9.78 10.83 10.65
CA SER A 73 -10.10 10.72 12.08
C SER A 73 -8.95 10.05 12.87
N LYS A 74 -8.93 10.30 14.18
CA LYS A 74 -7.98 9.62 15.08
C LYS A 74 -8.12 8.09 14.98
N ALA A 75 -9.34 7.57 14.97
CA ALA A 75 -9.58 6.13 14.85
C ALA A 75 -9.06 5.54 13.52
N PHE A 76 -9.09 6.32 12.44
CA PHE A 76 -8.50 5.92 11.16
C PHE A 76 -6.97 5.83 11.25
N HIS A 77 -6.35 6.82 11.90
CA HIS A 77 -4.90 6.89 12.04
C HIS A 77 -4.35 5.88 13.05
N ASP A 78 -5.00 5.70 14.18
CA ASP A 78 -4.51 4.85 15.28
C ASP A 78 -4.32 3.37 14.90
N VAL A 79 -4.84 2.92 13.76
CA VAL A 79 -4.59 1.57 13.22
C VAL A 79 -3.09 1.30 13.03
N CYS A 80 -2.28 2.35 12.79
CA CYS A 80 -0.83 2.20 12.64
C CYS A 80 -0.07 2.01 13.95
N TRP A 81 -0.67 2.34 15.10
CA TRP A 81 0.03 2.32 16.39
C TRP A 81 0.50 0.92 16.76
N LYS A 82 1.83 0.77 16.91
CA LYS A 82 2.50 -0.54 17.14
C LYS A 82 2.12 -1.60 16.10
N ASN A 83 1.73 -1.18 14.89
CA ASN A 83 1.16 -2.02 13.86
C ASN A 83 1.52 -1.54 12.43
N LEU A 84 2.78 -1.15 12.22
CA LEU A 84 3.25 -0.63 10.93
C LEU A 84 3.11 -1.66 9.78
N LYS A 85 3.17 -2.96 10.09
CA LYS A 85 3.02 -4.02 9.08
C LYS A 85 1.63 -4.10 8.47
N ASP A 86 0.60 -3.55 9.14
CA ASP A 86 -0.76 -3.51 8.60
C ASP A 86 -0.84 -2.72 7.29
N ALA A 87 -0.19 -1.56 7.24
CA ALA A 87 -0.08 -0.69 6.06
C ALA A 87 -1.40 -0.46 5.30
N GLY A 88 -2.55 -0.71 5.93
CA GLY A 88 -3.88 -0.62 5.32
C GLY A 88 -4.20 -1.73 4.31
N PHE A 89 -3.48 -2.86 4.29
CA PHE A 89 -3.70 -3.92 3.31
C PHE A 89 -5.13 -4.45 3.25
N PRO A 90 -5.84 -4.72 4.37
CA PRO A 90 -7.23 -5.13 4.28
C PRO A 90 -8.12 -4.13 3.53
N ASP A 91 -7.87 -2.84 3.71
CA ASP A 91 -8.62 -1.77 3.03
C ASP A 91 -8.28 -1.69 1.55
N ARG A 92 -6.98 -1.80 1.21
CA ARG A 92 -6.45 -1.74 -0.16
C ARG A 92 -6.96 -2.89 -1.01
N ILE A 93 -6.90 -4.10 -0.47
CA ILE A 93 -7.41 -5.30 -1.12
C ILE A 93 -8.93 -5.21 -1.34
N ALA A 94 -9.69 -4.78 -0.32
CA ALA A 94 -11.13 -4.57 -0.45
C ALA A 94 -11.44 -3.53 -1.53
N TRP A 95 -10.67 -2.43 -1.58
CA TRP A 95 -10.83 -1.38 -2.57
C TRP A 95 -10.57 -1.88 -4.00
N MET A 96 -9.49 -2.66 -4.22
CA MET A 96 -9.18 -3.23 -5.53
C MET A 96 -10.22 -4.28 -5.97
N ARG A 97 -10.72 -5.08 -5.03
CA ARG A 97 -11.81 -6.03 -5.32
C ARG A 97 -13.11 -5.31 -5.73
N GLU A 98 -13.44 -4.20 -5.07
CA GLU A 98 -14.60 -3.39 -5.46
C GLU A 98 -14.37 -2.72 -6.83
N LEU A 99 -13.16 -2.23 -7.12
CA LEU A 99 -12.81 -1.72 -8.43
C LEU A 99 -13.05 -2.79 -9.52
N ALA A 100 -12.51 -4.00 -9.34
CA ALA A 100 -12.65 -5.09 -10.31
C ALA A 100 -14.12 -5.56 -10.47
N SER A 101 -14.95 -5.43 -9.45
CA SER A 101 -16.38 -5.76 -9.57
C SER A 101 -17.15 -4.79 -10.47
N ARG A 102 -16.62 -3.58 -10.66
CA ARG A 102 -17.22 -2.52 -11.48
C ARG A 102 -16.54 -2.34 -12.83
N ASP A 103 -15.32 -2.83 -12.97
CA ASP A 103 -14.49 -2.65 -14.15
C ASP A 103 -13.88 -4.00 -14.55
N SER A 104 -14.46 -4.62 -15.57
CA SER A 104 -14.04 -5.93 -16.05
C SER A 104 -12.64 -5.94 -16.66
N SER A 105 -12.06 -4.78 -16.97
CA SER A 105 -10.69 -4.65 -17.48
C SER A 105 -9.62 -4.89 -16.42
N VAL A 106 -9.98 -4.85 -15.12
CA VAL A 106 -9.08 -5.06 -13.99
C VAL A 106 -8.82 -6.56 -13.78
N ASP A 107 -7.57 -6.97 -13.85
CA ASP A 107 -7.16 -8.36 -13.64
C ASP A 107 -6.48 -8.55 -12.28
N LEU A 108 -7.23 -8.96 -11.28
CA LEU A 108 -6.71 -9.23 -9.94
C LEU A 108 -5.91 -10.53 -9.80
N SER A 109 -5.80 -11.34 -10.85
CA SER A 109 -4.87 -12.49 -10.85
C SER A 109 -3.42 -12.07 -11.08
N ARG A 110 -3.18 -10.81 -11.46
CA ARG A 110 -1.87 -10.22 -11.76
C ARG A 110 -1.72 -8.87 -11.07
N VAL A 111 -1.57 -8.89 -9.75
CA VAL A 111 -1.38 -7.68 -8.94
C VAL A 111 0.06 -7.60 -8.49
N ALA A 112 0.77 -6.56 -8.92
CA ALA A 112 2.09 -6.19 -8.43
C ALA A 112 2.02 -4.95 -7.52
N ILE A 113 3.08 -4.72 -6.74
CA ILE A 113 3.17 -3.59 -5.84
C ILE A 113 4.58 -3.01 -5.86
N PHE A 114 4.69 -1.68 -5.75
CA PHE A 114 5.99 -1.04 -5.57
C PHE A 114 5.91 0.15 -4.63
N GLY A 115 7.04 0.46 -4.00
CA GLY A 115 7.15 1.64 -3.15
C GLY A 115 8.59 1.89 -2.69
N GLY A 116 8.86 3.12 -2.28
CA GLY A 116 10.15 3.54 -1.73
C GLY A 116 10.04 3.94 -0.26
N SER A 117 11.12 3.82 0.52
CA SER A 117 11.17 4.19 1.94
C SER A 117 10.12 3.42 2.75
N ALA A 118 9.20 4.10 3.45
CA ALA A 118 8.06 3.43 4.09
C ALA A 118 7.25 2.58 3.08
N GLY A 119 7.11 3.05 1.85
CA GLY A 119 6.49 2.29 0.75
C GLY A 119 7.29 1.03 0.37
N GLY A 120 8.61 1.05 0.46
CA GLY A 120 9.47 -0.11 0.25
C GLY A 120 9.29 -1.16 1.35
N GLN A 121 9.20 -0.73 2.61
CA GLN A 121 8.81 -1.61 3.72
C GLN A 121 7.44 -2.25 3.48
N ASN A 122 6.46 -1.46 3.03
CA ASN A 122 5.11 -1.94 2.74
C ASN A 122 5.10 -2.90 1.54
N ALA A 123 5.78 -2.57 0.43
CA ALA A 123 5.82 -3.43 -0.75
C ALA A 123 6.39 -4.82 -0.43
N MET A 124 7.45 -4.90 0.37
CA MET A 124 7.98 -6.17 0.85
C MET A 124 6.96 -6.90 1.73
N ARG A 125 6.30 -6.18 2.66
CA ARG A 125 5.27 -6.78 3.54
C ARG A 125 4.10 -7.38 2.75
N ALA A 126 3.74 -6.79 1.61
CA ALA A 126 2.67 -7.30 0.75
C ALA A 126 2.92 -8.74 0.30
N VAL A 127 4.12 -9.06 -0.16
CA VAL A 127 4.45 -10.42 -0.62
C VAL A 127 4.75 -11.39 0.52
N LEU A 128 5.06 -10.90 1.72
CA LEU A 128 5.23 -11.73 2.91
C LEU A 128 3.90 -12.19 3.53
N ASP A 129 2.89 -11.32 3.59
CA ASP A 129 1.65 -11.60 4.30
C ASP A 129 0.44 -11.80 3.37
N TYR A 130 0.53 -11.38 2.08
CA TYR A 130 -0.57 -11.39 1.11
C TYR A 130 -0.09 -11.92 -0.26
N SER A 131 0.78 -12.93 -0.28
CA SER A 131 1.30 -13.56 -1.50
C SER A 131 0.22 -14.23 -2.37
N ASP A 132 -0.94 -14.53 -1.80
CA ASP A 132 -2.14 -14.99 -2.51
C ASP A 132 -2.82 -13.88 -3.33
N PHE A 133 -2.51 -12.62 -3.04
CA PHE A 133 -3.05 -11.45 -3.75
C PHE A 133 -2.00 -10.69 -4.55
N TYR A 134 -0.80 -10.46 -3.99
CA TYR A 134 0.30 -9.77 -4.67
C TYR A 134 1.32 -10.77 -5.21
N CYS A 135 1.42 -10.88 -6.54
CA CYS A 135 2.31 -11.83 -7.21
C CYS A 135 3.75 -11.31 -7.39
N ALA A 136 3.99 -10.01 -7.21
CA ALA A 136 5.33 -9.41 -7.34
C ALA A 136 5.44 -8.11 -6.55
N ALA A 137 6.63 -7.81 -6.04
CA ALA A 137 6.94 -6.56 -5.36
C ALA A 137 8.27 -5.96 -5.81
N ALA A 138 8.31 -4.62 -5.89
CA ALA A 138 9.55 -3.86 -6.00
C ALA A 138 9.68 -2.95 -4.75
N ALA A 139 10.63 -3.26 -3.89
CA ALA A 139 10.86 -2.57 -2.62
C ALA A 139 12.15 -1.77 -2.69
N ASP A 140 12.05 -0.44 -2.70
CA ASP A 140 13.20 0.45 -2.73
C ASP A 140 13.44 1.06 -1.35
N CYS A 141 14.69 1.02 -0.86
CA CYS A 141 15.19 1.63 0.39
C CYS A 141 14.26 1.49 1.62
N GLY A 142 13.56 0.35 1.76
CA GLY A 142 12.63 0.12 2.85
C GLY A 142 13.32 -0.17 4.19
N CYS A 143 12.70 0.26 5.29
CA CYS A 143 13.08 -0.19 6.63
C CYS A 143 12.49 -1.58 6.89
N HIS A 144 13.31 -2.61 6.76
CA HIS A 144 12.87 -4.00 6.93
C HIS A 144 13.02 -4.53 8.35
N ASP A 145 13.73 -3.82 9.21
CA ASP A 145 13.78 -4.06 10.66
C ASP A 145 13.52 -2.75 11.41
N ASN A 146 12.42 -2.69 12.13
CA ASN A 146 12.00 -1.48 12.85
C ASN A 146 12.95 -1.07 13.98
N ARG A 147 13.89 -1.95 14.38
CA ARG A 147 14.95 -1.67 15.36
C ARG A 147 16.16 -0.96 14.74
N MET A 148 16.24 -0.89 13.40
CA MET A 148 17.42 -0.46 12.64
C MET A 148 17.26 0.85 11.88
N ASP A 149 16.07 1.44 11.86
CA ASP A 149 15.84 2.73 11.19
C ASP A 149 16.06 3.92 12.13
N LYS A 150 15.71 5.09 11.65
CA LYS A 150 15.77 6.35 12.40
C LYS A 150 14.93 6.25 13.66
N ILE A 151 15.54 6.49 14.80
CA ILE A 151 14.88 6.35 16.10
C ILE A 151 13.60 7.19 16.21
N TRP A 152 13.64 8.44 15.72
CA TRP A 152 12.48 9.33 15.74
C TRP A 152 11.31 8.81 14.88
N TRP A 153 11.57 8.05 13.79
CA TRP A 153 10.53 7.45 12.97
C TRP A 153 9.86 6.29 13.69
N ASN A 154 10.65 5.34 14.13
CA ASN A 154 10.11 4.13 14.72
C ASN A 154 9.49 4.38 16.10
N GLU A 155 10.10 5.17 16.98
CA GLU A 155 9.51 5.48 18.28
C GLU A 155 8.19 6.24 18.17
N GLN A 156 8.06 7.10 17.16
CA GLN A 156 6.82 7.86 16.93
C GLN A 156 5.62 6.93 16.68
N TRP A 157 5.82 5.80 15.99
CA TRP A 157 4.75 4.89 15.60
C TRP A 157 4.71 3.59 16.42
N MET A 158 5.84 3.20 16.98
CA MET A 158 6.00 1.95 17.73
C MET A 158 6.12 2.19 19.24
N GLY A 159 6.38 3.43 19.66
CA GLY A 159 6.48 3.83 21.08
C GLY A 159 7.83 3.51 21.73
N TRP A 160 7.95 3.91 22.98
CA TRP A 160 9.10 3.68 23.85
C TRP A 160 8.64 3.09 25.19
N PRO A 161 9.40 2.18 25.81
CA PRO A 161 10.65 1.57 25.32
C PRO A 161 10.42 0.62 24.12
N VAL A 162 11.51 0.27 23.43
CA VAL A 162 11.48 -0.76 22.38
C VAL A 162 10.99 -2.08 22.97
N ASP A 163 9.92 -2.63 22.41
CA ASP A 163 9.30 -3.87 22.84
C ASP A 163 9.14 -4.88 21.68
N GLU A 164 8.52 -6.00 21.94
CA GLU A 164 8.31 -7.07 20.95
C GLU A 164 7.50 -6.62 19.71
N SER A 165 6.75 -5.52 19.79
CA SER A 165 6.01 -5.01 18.64
C SER A 165 6.94 -4.59 17.50
N TYR A 166 8.15 -4.14 17.80
CA TYR A 166 9.16 -3.79 16.82
C TYR A 166 9.55 -5.00 15.96
N ALA A 167 9.87 -6.13 16.58
CA ALA A 167 10.16 -7.39 15.88
C ALA A 167 8.94 -7.87 15.09
N ARG A 168 7.78 -8.00 15.72
CA ARG A 168 6.55 -8.48 15.07
C ARG A 168 6.13 -7.69 13.84
N ASN A 169 6.54 -6.44 13.72
CA ASN A 169 6.26 -5.59 12.57
C ASN A 169 7.42 -5.51 11.57
N SER A 170 8.55 -6.17 11.85
CA SER A 170 9.71 -6.17 10.98
C SER A 170 9.60 -7.23 9.89
N ASN A 171 9.95 -6.88 8.65
CA ASN A 171 9.95 -7.81 7.52
C ASN A 171 11.00 -8.91 7.70
N MET A 172 12.11 -8.60 8.35
CA MET A 172 13.21 -9.54 8.59
C MET A 172 12.78 -10.81 9.34
N GLU A 173 11.87 -10.67 10.31
CA GLU A 173 11.37 -11.81 11.08
C GLU A 173 10.54 -12.79 10.23
N ASP A 174 9.98 -12.31 9.12
CA ASP A 174 9.13 -13.06 8.22
C ASP A 174 9.83 -13.44 6.89
N ALA A 175 11.12 -13.17 6.74
CA ALA A 175 11.85 -13.34 5.46
C ALA A 175 11.79 -14.78 4.90
N GLY A 176 11.63 -15.77 5.76
CA GLY A 176 11.47 -17.18 5.35
C GLY A 176 10.14 -17.51 4.66
N LYS A 177 9.23 -16.54 4.51
CA LYS A 177 7.96 -16.72 3.77
C LYS A 177 8.09 -16.46 2.26
N LEU A 178 9.24 -15.94 1.78
CA LEU A 178 9.52 -15.65 0.38
C LEU A 178 9.81 -16.93 -0.42
#